data_fc20e939a5fbb66f0bd348cae8aadbbf
#
_entry.id   fc20e939a5fbb66f0bd348cae8aadbbf
#
_cell.length_a   1.000
_cell.length_b   1.000
_cell.length_c   1.000
_cell.angle_alpha   90.00
_cell.angle_beta   90.00
_cell.angle_gamma   90.00
#
_symmetry.space_group_name_H-M   'P 1'
#
loop_
_entity.id
_entity.type
_entity.pdbx_description
1 polymer ?
#
loop_
_entity_poly.entity_id
_entity_poly.type
_entity_poly.pdbx_seq_one_letter_code
_entity_poly.pdbx_strand_id
1 'polypeptide(L)'
;MRKFLHNKNSKILIITLVILTVMSVFSHNGINIFSGAVNTVTKGLSTLTAGAASSDKSKEELEKENEQLKKENPSYDILPAGVLRRDANDDFYSFTLDKGSTDNVEKNDPVITENGLIGWVSDVELTTCRVRTILSPDTKASAIDKKTSDNGIISGNAEYCDDNLTCLTKIAENNKIKVGDIVVTSGTGGVYPKNLIIGKVKELKFNSYDTTRYAVVEPYEDIRTVTSAAIITDFDGKGEVKK
;
A
#
# COMPACT_ATOMS: atom_id res chain seq x y z
N MET A 1 -37.72 -37.29 -17.04
CA MET A 1 -36.43 -36.64 -16.66
C MET A 1 -35.73 -35.87 -17.77
N ARG A 2 -35.85 -36.18 -19.06
CA ARG A 2 -35.12 -35.49 -20.16
C ARG A 2 -35.61 -34.08 -20.53
N LYS A 3 -36.84 -33.66 -20.18
CA LYS A 3 -37.37 -32.29 -20.49
C LYS A 3 -36.91 -31.18 -19.51
N PHE A 4 -36.43 -31.55 -18.33
CA PHE A 4 -35.97 -30.57 -17.33
C PHE A 4 -34.60 -29.98 -17.69
N LEU A 5 -33.74 -30.71 -18.37
CA LEU A 5 -32.40 -30.29 -18.80
C LEU A 5 -32.36 -29.33 -20.00
N HIS A 6 -33.50 -29.09 -20.67
CA HIS A 6 -33.55 -28.26 -21.88
C HIS A 6 -34.01 -26.83 -21.62
N ASN A 7 -34.46 -26.52 -20.41
CA ASN A 7 -34.91 -25.18 -20.05
C ASN A 7 -33.71 -24.32 -19.68
N LYS A 8 -33.60 -23.12 -20.26
CA LYS A 8 -32.50 -22.16 -20.06
C LYS A 8 -32.29 -21.83 -18.56
N ASN A 9 -33.40 -21.74 -17.82
CA ASN A 9 -33.37 -21.45 -16.36
C ASN A 9 -32.86 -22.65 -15.54
N SER A 10 -33.15 -23.90 -15.95
CA SER A 10 -32.60 -25.10 -15.29
C SER A 10 -31.11 -25.27 -15.51
N LYS A 11 -30.59 -24.89 -16.68
CA LYS A 11 -29.16 -24.90 -16.97
C LYS A 11 -28.41 -23.87 -16.10
N ILE A 12 -28.97 -22.67 -15.92
CA ILE A 12 -28.40 -21.63 -15.05
C ILE A 12 -28.39 -22.14 -13.61
N LEU A 13 -29.45 -22.76 -13.12
CA LEU A 13 -29.56 -23.27 -11.76
C LEU A 13 -28.57 -24.43 -11.50
N ILE A 14 -28.34 -25.31 -12.48
CA ILE A 14 -27.34 -26.37 -12.36
C ILE A 14 -25.92 -25.79 -12.35
N ILE A 15 -25.64 -24.81 -13.20
CA ILE A 15 -24.32 -24.14 -13.25
C ILE A 15 -24.04 -23.43 -11.94
N THR A 16 -25.01 -22.71 -11.37
CA THR A 16 -24.84 -22.04 -10.06
C THR A 16 -24.65 -23.03 -8.92
N LEU A 17 -25.33 -24.18 -8.94
CA LEU A 17 -25.17 -25.24 -7.94
C LEU A 17 -23.76 -25.88 -8.02
N VAL A 18 -23.26 -26.12 -9.23
CA VAL A 18 -21.90 -26.66 -9.47
C VAL A 18 -20.83 -25.65 -8.99
N ILE A 19 -21.02 -24.36 -9.26
CA ILE A 19 -20.11 -23.32 -8.78
C ILE A 19 -20.09 -23.27 -7.23
N LEU A 20 -21.25 -23.34 -6.59
CA LEU A 20 -21.36 -23.37 -5.13
C LEU A 20 -20.71 -24.60 -4.51
N THR A 21 -20.84 -25.79 -5.11
CA THR A 21 -20.18 -27.01 -4.62
C THR A 21 -18.67 -26.97 -4.81
N VAL A 22 -18.18 -26.45 -5.94
CA VAL A 22 -16.75 -26.24 -6.18
C VAL A 22 -16.18 -25.24 -5.17
N MET A 23 -16.85 -24.13 -4.90
CA MET A 23 -16.45 -23.14 -3.90
C MET A 23 -16.42 -23.74 -2.49
N SER A 24 -17.38 -24.61 -2.13
CA SER A 24 -17.41 -25.30 -0.82
C SER A 24 -16.23 -26.25 -0.64
N VAL A 25 -15.83 -26.98 -1.68
CA VAL A 25 -14.68 -27.90 -1.64
C VAL A 25 -13.35 -27.13 -1.52
N PHE A 26 -13.22 -25.99 -2.21
CA PHE A 26 -12.03 -25.14 -2.11
C PHE A 26 -11.92 -24.44 -0.74
N SER A 27 -13.03 -24.07 -0.12
CA SER A 27 -13.06 -23.51 1.25
C SER A 27 -12.59 -24.50 2.30
N HIS A 28 -12.79 -25.80 2.09
CA HIS A 28 -12.37 -26.84 3.04
C HIS A 28 -10.86 -27.12 3.04
N ASN A 29 -10.16 -26.73 1.97
CA ASN A 29 -8.71 -26.99 1.79
C ASN A 29 -7.81 -25.81 2.19
N GLY A 30 -8.30 -24.81 2.90
CA GLY A 30 -7.47 -23.78 3.55
C GLY A 30 -6.76 -22.79 2.62
N ILE A 31 -7.12 -22.71 1.33
CA ILE A 31 -6.52 -21.76 0.38
C ILE A 31 -7.36 -20.48 0.36
N ASN A 32 -7.01 -19.52 1.21
CA ASN A 32 -7.67 -18.21 1.32
C ASN A 32 -7.24 -17.22 0.22
N ILE A 33 -7.35 -17.61 -1.06
CA ILE A 33 -7.01 -16.72 -2.19
C ILE A 33 -8.14 -15.70 -2.49
N PHE A 34 -9.32 -15.83 -1.85
CA PHE A 34 -10.51 -15.04 -2.19
C PHE A 34 -11.06 -14.14 -1.06
N SER A 35 -10.38 -13.98 0.06
CA SER A 35 -10.91 -13.16 1.17
C SER A 35 -11.11 -11.69 0.78
N GLY A 36 -10.27 -11.13 -0.09
CA GLY A 36 -10.44 -9.76 -0.60
C GLY A 36 -11.63 -9.61 -1.56
N ALA A 37 -11.80 -10.53 -2.50
CA ALA A 37 -12.87 -10.47 -3.51
C ALA A 37 -14.25 -10.75 -2.91
N VAL A 38 -14.35 -11.68 -1.95
CA VAL A 38 -15.62 -11.99 -1.25
C VAL A 38 -16.07 -10.82 -0.37
N ASN A 39 -15.15 -10.11 0.29
CA ASN A 39 -15.50 -8.91 1.07
C ASN A 39 -16.01 -7.76 0.20
N THR A 40 -15.51 -7.62 -1.03
CA THR A 40 -15.98 -6.59 -1.98
C THR A 40 -17.37 -6.93 -2.52
N VAL A 41 -17.63 -8.20 -2.83
CA VAL A 41 -18.93 -8.65 -3.35
C VAL A 41 -19.99 -8.67 -2.23
N THR A 42 -19.67 -9.09 -1.01
CA THR A 42 -20.62 -9.06 0.13
C THR A 42 -20.90 -7.64 0.58
N LYS A 43 -19.94 -6.71 0.55
CA LYS A 43 -20.22 -5.28 0.75
C LYS A 43 -21.10 -4.70 -0.35
N GLY A 44 -20.87 -5.06 -1.62
CA GLY A 44 -21.73 -4.66 -2.74
C GLY A 44 -23.16 -5.21 -2.64
N LEU A 45 -23.35 -6.45 -2.17
CA LEU A 45 -24.68 -7.03 -1.98
C LEU A 45 -25.41 -6.46 -0.75
N SER A 46 -24.69 -6.18 0.33
CA SER A 46 -25.30 -5.56 1.53
C SER A 46 -25.76 -4.13 1.27
N THR A 47 -25.07 -3.38 0.39
CA THR A 47 -25.52 -2.06 -0.06
C THR A 47 -26.74 -2.12 -0.96
N LEU A 48 -26.89 -3.18 -1.79
CA LEU A 48 -28.10 -3.40 -2.61
C LEU A 48 -29.33 -3.80 -1.77
N THR A 49 -29.15 -4.55 -0.71
CA THR A 49 -30.26 -4.93 0.20
C THR A 49 -30.62 -3.83 1.20
N ALA A 50 -29.66 -3.00 1.62
CA ALA A 50 -29.92 -1.82 2.45
C ALA A 50 -30.59 -0.68 1.66
N GLY A 51 -30.36 -0.59 0.35
CA GLY A 51 -30.98 0.41 -0.53
C GLY A 51 -32.47 0.23 -0.78
N ALA A 52 -33.05 -0.94 -0.39
CA ALA A 52 -34.50 -1.19 -0.49
C ALA A 52 -35.27 -0.74 0.75
N ALA A 53 -34.61 -0.29 1.83
CA ALA A 53 -35.23 0.06 3.11
C ALA A 53 -35.10 1.52 3.53
N SER A 54 -34.44 2.40 2.76
CA SER A 54 -34.35 3.82 3.06
C SER A 54 -34.20 4.68 1.81
N SER A 55 -35.32 4.91 1.14
CA SER A 55 -35.43 5.98 0.15
C SER A 55 -35.65 7.30 0.90
N ASP A 56 -34.62 8.03 1.19
CA ASP A 56 -34.59 9.50 1.26
C ASP A 56 -33.29 10.10 1.78
N LYS A 57 -32.14 9.54 1.38
CA LYS A 57 -30.92 10.36 1.45
C LYS A 57 -30.89 11.26 0.22
N SER A 58 -30.84 12.57 0.44
CA SER A 58 -30.73 13.52 -0.65
C SER A 58 -29.43 13.26 -1.43
N LYS A 59 -29.44 13.54 -2.73
CA LYS A 59 -28.25 13.40 -3.60
C LYS A 59 -27.03 14.11 -2.99
N GLU A 60 -27.28 15.21 -2.29
CA GLU A 60 -26.29 16.04 -1.62
C GLU A 60 -25.65 15.35 -0.40
N GLU A 61 -26.38 14.53 0.36
CA GLU A 61 -25.84 13.74 1.46
C GLU A 61 -25.00 12.58 0.95
N LEU A 62 -25.41 11.93 -0.16
CA LEU A 62 -24.64 10.89 -0.82
C LEU A 62 -23.35 11.43 -1.45
N GLU A 63 -23.37 12.63 -2.02
CA GLU A 63 -22.19 13.31 -2.53
C GLU A 63 -21.22 13.68 -1.40
N LYS A 64 -21.71 14.18 -0.28
CA LYS A 64 -20.89 14.47 0.92
C LYS A 64 -20.30 13.21 1.55
N GLU A 65 -21.08 12.12 1.65
CA GLU A 65 -20.62 10.83 2.15
C GLU A 65 -19.55 10.22 1.20
N ASN A 66 -19.74 10.34 -0.13
CA ASN A 66 -18.76 9.94 -1.12
C ASN A 66 -17.47 10.77 -1.06
N GLU A 67 -17.57 12.09 -0.85
CA GLU A 67 -16.39 12.94 -0.66
C GLU A 67 -15.67 12.64 0.65
N GLN A 68 -16.38 12.32 1.73
CA GLN A 68 -15.79 11.89 2.98
C GLN A 68 -15.10 10.52 2.83
N LEU A 69 -15.74 9.56 2.18
CA LEU A 69 -15.17 8.24 1.92
C LEU A 69 -13.93 8.31 1.01
N LYS A 70 -13.90 9.21 0.03
CA LYS A 70 -12.71 9.49 -0.79
C LYS A 70 -11.58 10.12 0.02
N LYS A 71 -11.88 10.98 0.99
CA LYS A 71 -10.88 11.56 1.89
C LYS A 71 -10.32 10.54 2.89
N GLU A 72 -11.13 9.58 3.30
CA GLU A 72 -10.73 8.50 4.23
C GLU A 72 -10.04 7.33 3.53
N ASN A 73 -10.38 7.08 2.26
CA ASN A 73 -9.76 6.05 1.41
C ASN A 73 -9.24 6.72 0.14
N PRO A 74 -8.01 7.21 0.14
CA PRO A 74 -7.42 7.81 -1.04
C PRO A 74 -7.42 6.80 -2.20
N SER A 75 -7.93 7.24 -3.34
CA SER A 75 -7.89 6.45 -4.58
C SER A 75 -6.48 6.50 -5.12
N TYR A 76 -5.86 5.34 -5.28
CA TYR A 76 -4.56 5.19 -5.94
C TYR A 76 -4.75 4.39 -7.22
N ASP A 77 -4.09 4.80 -8.28
CA ASP A 77 -3.90 3.94 -9.43
C ASP A 77 -2.71 3.01 -9.14
N ILE A 78 -3.00 1.72 -9.02
CA ILE A 78 -2.04 0.70 -8.60
C ILE A 78 -1.73 -0.22 -9.77
N LEU A 79 -0.44 -0.32 -10.10
CA LEU A 79 0.10 -1.20 -11.12
C LEU A 79 0.88 -2.35 -10.47
N PRO A 80 0.36 -3.60 -10.46
CA PRO A 80 1.10 -4.76 -9.97
C PRO A 80 2.33 -5.05 -10.82
N ALA A 81 3.44 -5.42 -10.17
CA ALA A 81 4.71 -5.68 -10.82
C ALA A 81 5.48 -6.82 -10.11
N GLY A 82 6.17 -7.63 -10.90
CA GLY A 82 7.06 -8.68 -10.42
C GLY A 82 8.50 -8.20 -10.30
N VAL A 83 9.23 -8.70 -9.32
CA VAL A 83 10.66 -8.45 -9.18
C VAL A 83 11.42 -9.33 -10.16
N LEU A 84 12.09 -8.72 -11.15
CA LEU A 84 12.91 -9.43 -12.14
C LEU A 84 14.28 -9.81 -11.61
N ARG A 85 14.91 -8.88 -10.92
CA ARG A 85 16.26 -9.08 -10.37
C ARG A 85 16.53 -8.14 -9.21
N ARG A 86 17.45 -8.55 -8.34
CA ARG A 86 18.06 -7.69 -7.32
C ARG A 86 19.45 -7.28 -7.76
N ASP A 87 19.86 -6.09 -7.36
CA ASP A 87 21.22 -5.63 -7.60
C ASP A 87 22.14 -6.20 -6.52
N ALA A 88 23.00 -7.13 -6.92
CA ALA A 88 23.92 -7.80 -6.00
C ALA A 88 25.03 -6.87 -5.44
N ASN A 89 25.22 -5.70 -6.07
CA ASN A 89 26.23 -4.73 -5.65
C ASN A 89 25.63 -3.54 -4.89
N ASP A 90 24.34 -3.60 -4.57
CA ASP A 90 23.66 -2.54 -3.81
C ASP A 90 23.35 -3.02 -2.39
N ASP A 91 24.03 -2.45 -1.42
CA ASP A 91 23.87 -2.77 -0.01
C ASP A 91 22.49 -2.43 0.55
N PHE A 92 21.67 -1.69 -0.21
CA PHE A 92 20.34 -1.24 0.21
C PHE A 92 19.20 -2.00 -0.45
N TYR A 93 19.48 -3.18 -1.02
CA TYR A 93 18.49 -4.11 -1.56
C TYR A 93 17.63 -3.55 -2.69
N SER A 94 18.16 -2.63 -3.51
CA SER A 94 17.49 -2.16 -4.73
C SER A 94 17.18 -3.33 -5.67
N PHE A 95 16.09 -3.19 -6.43
CA PHE A 95 15.63 -4.21 -7.35
C PHE A 95 15.01 -3.61 -8.61
N THR A 96 14.82 -4.45 -9.61
CA THR A 96 14.20 -4.10 -10.90
C THR A 96 12.84 -4.78 -10.99
N LEU A 97 11.82 -4.02 -11.41
CA LEU A 97 10.47 -4.50 -11.70
C LEU A 97 10.24 -4.68 -13.20
N ASP A 98 9.27 -5.53 -13.56
CA ASP A 98 8.83 -5.86 -14.92
C ASP A 98 7.85 -4.83 -15.52
N LYS A 99 7.90 -3.58 -15.05
CA LYS A 99 7.07 -2.47 -15.50
C LYS A 99 7.91 -1.26 -15.79
N GLY A 100 7.57 -0.52 -16.85
CA GLY A 100 8.33 0.61 -17.33
C GLY A 100 7.49 1.76 -17.87
N SER A 101 8.09 2.63 -18.66
CA SER A 101 7.40 3.79 -19.23
C SER A 101 6.23 3.41 -20.16
N THR A 102 6.24 2.23 -20.76
CA THR A 102 5.11 1.70 -21.56
C THR A 102 3.88 1.40 -20.70
N ASP A 103 4.07 1.23 -19.39
CA ASP A 103 3.01 0.99 -18.41
C ASP A 103 2.66 2.27 -17.61
N ASN A 104 3.05 3.45 -18.08
CA ASN A 104 2.89 4.75 -17.41
C ASN A 104 3.63 4.87 -16.07
N VAL A 105 4.72 4.13 -15.88
CA VAL A 105 5.59 4.29 -14.71
C VAL A 105 6.46 5.52 -14.88
N GLU A 106 6.52 6.34 -13.84
CA GLU A 106 7.32 7.56 -13.79
C GLU A 106 8.37 7.49 -12.67
N LYS A 107 9.40 8.32 -12.81
CA LYS A 107 10.38 8.49 -11.74
C LYS A 107 9.74 9.11 -10.51
N ASN A 108 10.11 8.63 -9.34
CA ASN A 108 9.57 8.95 -8.01
C ASN A 108 8.21 8.31 -7.69
N ASP A 109 7.65 7.47 -8.56
CA ASP A 109 6.45 6.73 -8.22
C ASP A 109 6.69 5.86 -6.98
N PRO A 110 5.79 5.89 -5.98
CA PRO A 110 5.90 5.05 -4.80
C PRO A 110 5.73 3.58 -5.12
N VAL A 111 6.53 2.73 -4.46
CA VAL A 111 6.44 1.28 -4.58
C VAL A 111 6.03 0.69 -3.24
N ILE A 112 4.98 -0.11 -3.26
CA ILE A 112 4.34 -0.67 -2.07
C ILE A 112 4.19 -2.19 -2.16
N THR A 113 3.95 -2.82 -1.01
CA THR A 113 3.36 -4.15 -0.88
C THR A 113 2.04 -4.03 -0.11
N GLU A 114 1.38 -5.14 0.18
CA GLU A 114 0.20 -5.16 1.07
C GLU A 114 0.53 -4.67 2.49
N ASN A 115 1.80 -4.74 2.91
CA ASN A 115 2.27 -4.35 4.23
C ASN A 115 2.73 -2.90 4.33
N GLY A 116 2.86 -2.18 3.20
CA GLY A 116 3.17 -0.77 3.18
C GLY A 116 4.21 -0.32 2.15
N LEU A 117 4.77 0.85 2.38
CA LEU A 117 5.78 1.47 1.51
C LEU A 117 7.12 0.73 1.63
N ILE A 118 7.67 0.30 0.49
CA ILE A 118 8.97 -0.38 0.42
C ILE A 118 10.04 0.42 -0.33
N GLY A 119 9.65 1.38 -1.17
CA GLY A 119 10.61 2.15 -1.96
C GLY A 119 9.95 3.12 -2.92
N TRP A 120 10.72 3.53 -3.92
CA TRP A 120 10.31 4.44 -4.97
C TRP A 120 11.09 4.16 -6.27
N VAL A 121 10.51 4.51 -7.41
CA VAL A 121 11.11 4.31 -8.74
C VAL A 121 12.22 5.32 -8.95
N SER A 122 13.48 4.86 -8.98
CA SER A 122 14.66 5.72 -9.18
C SER A 122 14.96 5.97 -10.65
N ASP A 123 14.78 4.95 -11.49
CA ASP A 123 15.05 5.02 -12.92
C ASP A 123 14.00 4.22 -13.69
N VAL A 124 13.64 4.70 -14.88
CA VAL A 124 12.60 4.09 -15.72
C VAL A 124 13.16 3.81 -17.10
N GLU A 125 13.03 2.56 -17.55
CA GLU A 125 13.29 2.10 -18.93
C GLU A 125 11.96 1.84 -19.65
N LEU A 126 12.00 1.35 -20.88
CA LEU A 126 10.78 1.12 -21.67
C LEU A 126 9.84 0.09 -20.99
N THR A 127 10.36 -1.04 -20.56
CA THR A 127 9.60 -2.17 -20.03
C THR A 127 9.97 -2.56 -18.60
N THR A 128 10.93 -1.86 -18.00
CA THR A 128 11.41 -2.13 -16.64
C THR A 128 11.62 -0.82 -15.89
N CYS A 129 11.60 -0.88 -14.56
CA CYS A 129 12.04 0.22 -13.72
C CYS A 129 12.90 -0.28 -12.56
N ARG A 130 13.82 0.59 -12.11
CA ARG A 130 14.64 0.33 -10.94
C ARG A 130 14.00 0.96 -9.72
N VAL A 131 13.90 0.18 -8.65
CA VAL A 131 13.36 0.63 -7.36
C VAL A 131 14.50 0.81 -6.37
N ARG A 132 14.52 1.96 -5.72
CA ARG A 132 15.36 2.23 -4.55
C ARG A 132 14.52 2.07 -3.30
N THR A 133 15.01 1.30 -2.34
CA THR A 133 14.24 0.93 -1.15
C THR A 133 14.25 2.03 -0.07
N ILE A 134 13.36 1.93 0.90
CA ILE A 134 13.37 2.83 2.08
C ILE A 134 14.53 2.52 3.04
N LEU A 135 15.32 1.46 2.79
CA LEU A 135 16.54 1.15 3.52
C LEU A 135 17.73 1.98 3.02
N SER A 136 17.61 2.60 1.84
CA SER A 136 18.66 3.43 1.23
C SER A 136 18.73 4.81 1.90
N PRO A 137 19.95 5.32 2.19
CA PRO A 137 20.16 6.70 2.67
C PRO A 137 19.69 7.76 1.67
N ASP A 138 19.57 7.41 0.38
CA ASP A 138 19.07 8.33 -0.66
C ASP A 138 17.56 8.54 -0.58
N THR A 139 16.84 7.67 0.09
CA THR A 139 15.40 7.82 0.30
C THR A 139 15.12 8.99 1.24
N LYS A 140 14.22 9.86 0.83
CA LYS A 140 13.75 11.01 1.61
C LYS A 140 12.23 11.11 1.51
N ALA A 141 11.54 10.30 2.32
CA ALA A 141 10.08 10.33 2.38
C ALA A 141 9.61 11.12 3.60
N SER A 142 8.78 12.13 3.36
CA SER A 142 8.14 12.88 4.46
C SER A 142 7.17 11.97 5.19
N ALA A 143 7.33 11.84 6.50
CA ALA A 143 6.56 10.92 7.33
C ALA A 143 6.09 11.57 8.63
N ILE A 144 5.08 10.97 9.23
CA ILE A 144 4.53 11.37 10.52
C ILE A 144 4.32 10.14 11.41
N ASP A 145 4.40 10.36 12.70
CA ASP A 145 3.79 9.46 13.66
C ASP A 145 2.26 9.54 13.55
N LYS A 146 1.62 8.40 13.33
CA LYS A 146 0.16 8.34 13.09
C LYS A 146 -0.66 8.85 14.27
N LYS A 147 -0.13 8.73 15.49
CA LYS A 147 -0.83 9.06 16.74
C LYS A 147 -0.62 10.49 17.18
N THR A 148 0.63 10.95 17.13
CA THR A 148 1.00 12.27 17.65
C THR A 148 1.06 13.33 16.56
N SER A 149 1.10 12.92 15.30
CA SER A 149 1.34 13.76 14.11
C SER A 149 2.68 14.47 14.12
N ASP A 150 3.64 14.01 14.92
CA ASP A 150 5.00 14.51 14.88
C ASP A 150 5.67 14.19 13.54
N ASN A 151 6.23 15.21 12.91
CA ASN A 151 6.82 15.10 11.57
C ASN A 151 8.26 14.61 11.63
N GLY A 152 8.67 13.94 10.56
CA GLY A 152 10.04 13.54 10.32
C GLY A 152 10.29 13.18 8.86
N ILE A 153 11.47 12.69 8.57
CA ILE A 153 11.86 12.22 7.24
C ILE A 153 12.38 10.80 7.37
N ILE A 154 11.80 9.87 6.63
CA ILE A 154 12.35 8.52 6.47
C ILE A 154 13.61 8.62 5.61
N SER A 155 14.65 8.02 6.13
CA SER A 155 15.94 7.86 5.44
C SER A 155 16.58 6.57 5.91
N GLY A 156 17.00 5.72 4.99
CA GLY A 156 17.77 4.53 5.35
C GLY A 156 19.13 4.90 5.96
N ASN A 157 19.74 3.89 6.56
CA ASN A 157 21.06 3.99 7.15
C ASN A 157 21.81 2.67 6.95
N ALA A 158 23.09 2.75 6.54
CA ALA A 158 23.92 1.57 6.29
C ALA A 158 24.12 0.70 7.55
N GLU A 159 24.04 1.27 8.73
CA GLU A 159 24.14 0.52 10.01
C GLU A 159 22.94 -0.42 10.23
N TYR A 160 21.78 -0.12 9.62
CA TYR A 160 20.52 -0.79 9.92
C TYR A 160 19.90 -1.54 8.74
N CYS A 161 20.43 -1.38 7.52
CA CYS A 161 19.83 -1.94 6.32
C CYS A 161 19.79 -3.47 6.32
N ASP A 162 20.83 -4.13 6.86
CA ASP A 162 20.91 -5.60 6.94
C ASP A 162 19.90 -6.19 7.93
N ASP A 163 19.49 -5.40 8.92
CA ASP A 163 18.44 -5.76 9.89
C ASP A 163 17.02 -5.41 9.42
N ASN A 164 16.87 -4.98 8.16
CA ASN A 164 15.60 -4.50 7.60
C ASN A 164 15.01 -3.32 8.37
N LEU A 165 15.84 -2.37 8.78
CA LEU A 165 15.43 -1.20 9.54
C LEU A 165 15.73 0.09 8.78
N THR A 166 14.87 1.08 8.95
CA THR A 166 15.06 2.45 8.45
C THR A 166 15.00 3.45 9.58
N CYS A 167 15.22 4.72 9.31
CA CYS A 167 15.23 5.75 10.34
C CYS A 167 14.23 6.87 10.03
N LEU A 168 13.47 7.29 11.02
CA LEU A 168 12.73 8.55 11.01
C LEU A 168 13.64 9.60 11.65
N THR A 169 14.15 10.50 10.82
CA THR A 169 15.10 11.56 11.18
C THR A 169 14.41 12.92 11.20
N LYS A 170 15.12 13.97 11.62
CA LYS A 170 14.62 15.37 11.70
C LYS A 170 13.33 15.51 12.50
N ILE A 171 13.17 14.72 13.55
CA ILE A 171 12.08 14.87 14.51
C ILE A 171 12.39 16.01 15.49
N ALA A 172 11.35 16.77 15.86
CA ALA A 172 11.49 17.88 16.79
C ALA A 172 11.97 17.40 18.18
N GLU A 173 12.70 18.23 18.92
CA GLU A 173 13.16 17.88 20.27
C GLU A 173 11.99 17.57 21.23
N ASN A 174 10.89 18.33 21.11
CA ASN A 174 9.69 18.19 21.94
C ASN A 174 8.68 17.19 21.39
N ASN A 175 9.10 16.28 20.46
CA ASN A 175 8.22 15.25 19.92
C ASN A 175 7.70 14.32 21.02
N LYS A 176 6.57 13.66 20.71
CA LYS A 176 5.89 12.72 21.61
C LYS A 176 5.94 11.29 21.12
N ILE A 177 6.76 11.00 20.12
CA ILE A 177 6.93 9.67 19.52
C ILE A 177 7.40 8.68 20.55
N LYS A 178 6.84 7.49 20.56
CA LYS A 178 7.18 6.40 21.47
C LYS A 178 7.50 5.11 20.72
N VAL A 179 8.25 4.24 21.37
CA VAL A 179 8.41 2.86 20.88
C VAL A 179 7.06 2.20 20.76
N GLY A 180 6.83 1.58 19.60
CA GLY A 180 5.56 0.95 19.26
C GLY A 180 4.60 1.81 18.44
N ASP A 181 4.85 3.11 18.28
CA ASP A 181 4.02 3.98 17.45
C ASP A 181 4.20 3.66 15.96
N ILE A 182 3.15 3.90 15.17
CA ILE A 182 3.11 3.59 13.73
C ILE A 182 3.53 4.83 12.94
N VAL A 183 4.48 4.66 12.04
CA VAL A 183 4.95 5.69 11.13
C VAL A 183 4.28 5.52 9.77
N VAL A 184 3.74 6.63 9.24
CA VAL A 184 3.08 6.69 7.94
C VAL A 184 3.60 7.87 7.12
N THR A 185 3.40 7.85 5.81
CA THR A 185 3.70 8.99 4.95
C THR A 185 2.81 10.19 5.29
N SER A 186 3.37 11.39 5.23
CA SER A 186 2.62 12.62 5.55
C SER A 186 1.79 13.15 4.38
N GLY A 187 2.10 12.76 3.14
CA GLY A 187 1.54 13.35 1.93
C GLY A 187 2.13 14.72 1.56
N THR A 188 3.08 15.23 2.36
CA THR A 188 3.69 16.53 2.11
C THR A 188 4.64 16.46 0.92
N GLY A 189 4.53 17.43 0.00
CA GLY A 189 5.40 17.52 -1.17
C GLY A 189 4.89 16.74 -2.40
N GLY A 190 3.74 16.07 -2.33
CA GLY A 190 3.10 15.43 -3.49
C GLY A 190 3.89 14.28 -4.14
N VAL A 191 4.91 13.73 -3.45
CA VAL A 191 5.71 12.58 -3.94
C VAL A 191 5.12 11.27 -3.45
N TYR A 192 4.58 11.24 -2.25
CA TYR A 192 3.95 10.07 -1.65
C TYR A 192 2.51 10.40 -1.26
N PRO A 193 1.57 9.50 -1.51
CA PRO A 193 0.22 9.66 -0.96
C PRO A 193 0.29 9.69 0.57
N LYS A 194 -0.69 10.33 1.19
CA LYS A 194 -0.82 10.39 2.63
C LYS A 194 -1.23 9.03 3.22
N ASN A 195 -0.77 8.74 4.44
CA ASN A 195 -1.15 7.56 5.23
C ASN A 195 -0.67 6.20 4.68
N LEU A 196 0.28 6.13 3.75
CA LEU A 196 0.94 4.86 3.48
C LEU A 196 1.72 4.41 4.72
N ILE A 197 1.47 3.19 5.15
CA ILE A 197 2.18 2.61 6.29
C ILE A 197 3.65 2.40 5.90
N ILE A 198 4.56 2.76 6.79
CA ILE A 198 6.00 2.54 6.62
C ILE A 198 6.45 1.43 7.57
N GLY A 199 6.11 1.55 8.84
CA GLY A 199 6.52 0.58 9.85
C GLY A 199 6.20 1.05 11.26
N LYS A 200 6.84 0.41 12.22
CA LYS A 200 6.66 0.64 13.66
C LYS A 200 7.96 1.15 14.29
N VAL A 201 7.88 2.11 15.17
CA VAL A 201 9.04 2.59 15.94
C VAL A 201 9.55 1.47 16.84
N LYS A 202 10.77 1.02 16.58
CA LYS A 202 11.45 -0.03 17.34
C LYS A 202 12.25 0.54 18.49
N GLU A 203 12.93 1.66 18.25
CA GLU A 203 13.85 2.29 19.21
C GLU A 203 13.93 3.79 18.95
N LEU A 204 14.20 4.56 20.02
CA LEU A 204 14.52 5.99 19.94
C LEU A 204 15.98 6.18 20.32
N LYS A 205 16.72 6.86 19.45
CA LYS A 205 18.16 7.12 19.64
C LYS A 205 18.49 8.60 19.54
N PHE A 206 19.68 8.93 20.00
CA PHE A 206 20.29 10.24 19.83
C PHE A 206 21.44 10.10 18.83
N ASN A 207 21.56 11.06 17.94
CA ASN A 207 22.72 11.15 17.09
C ASN A 207 23.92 11.60 17.97
N SER A 208 25.01 10.83 17.89
CA SER A 208 26.21 11.11 18.68
C SER A 208 26.92 12.41 18.28
N TYR A 209 26.66 12.95 17.09
CA TYR A 209 27.35 14.11 16.55
C TYR A 209 26.65 15.45 16.83
N ASP A 210 25.32 15.49 16.88
CA ASP A 210 24.53 16.72 16.91
C ASP A 210 23.41 16.70 17.95
N THR A 211 23.37 15.69 18.82
CA THR A 211 22.33 15.50 19.85
C THR A 211 20.89 15.46 19.33
N THR A 212 20.67 15.42 18.00
CA THR A 212 19.33 15.28 17.44
C THR A 212 18.77 13.89 17.72
N ARG A 213 17.48 13.82 17.92
CA ARG A 213 16.76 12.55 18.07
C ARG A 213 16.40 11.96 16.73
N TYR A 214 16.42 10.65 16.65
CA TYR A 214 15.83 9.90 15.55
C TYR A 214 15.18 8.62 16.09
N ALA A 215 14.22 8.10 15.33
CA ALA A 215 13.59 6.82 15.63
C ALA A 215 14.05 5.77 14.64
N VAL A 216 14.45 4.62 15.12
CA VAL A 216 14.66 3.41 14.31
C VAL A 216 13.29 2.80 14.05
N VAL A 217 12.95 2.59 12.80
CA VAL A 217 11.65 2.10 12.34
C VAL A 217 11.82 0.74 11.70
N GLU A 218 11.02 -0.22 12.13
CA GLU A 218 10.95 -1.56 11.57
C GLU A 218 9.79 -1.61 10.56
N PRO A 219 10.08 -1.73 9.25
CA PRO A 219 9.05 -1.93 8.24
C PRO A 219 8.23 -3.19 8.52
N TYR A 220 6.95 -3.18 8.14
CA TYR A 220 6.13 -4.40 8.24
C TYR A 220 6.42 -5.43 7.15
N GLU A 221 7.15 -5.03 6.10
CA GLU A 221 7.61 -5.90 5.03
C GLU A 221 9.10 -6.22 5.19
N ASP A 222 9.50 -7.46 4.94
CA ASP A 222 10.91 -7.77 4.76
C ASP A 222 11.35 -7.39 3.34
N ILE A 223 11.80 -6.15 3.19
CA ILE A 223 12.18 -5.54 1.92
C ILE A 223 13.28 -6.34 1.21
N ARG A 224 14.11 -7.06 1.96
CA ARG A 224 15.23 -7.84 1.44
C ARG A 224 14.77 -9.05 0.62
N THR A 225 13.55 -9.53 0.83
CA THR A 225 13.02 -10.77 0.26
C THR A 225 11.81 -10.60 -0.64
N VAL A 226 11.34 -9.35 -0.86
CA VAL A 226 10.19 -9.05 -1.71
C VAL A 226 10.35 -9.64 -3.11
N THR A 227 9.33 -10.36 -3.59
CA THR A 227 9.27 -10.96 -4.93
C THR A 227 8.23 -10.33 -5.84
N SER A 228 7.26 -9.62 -5.26
CA SER A 228 6.22 -8.88 -5.97
C SER A 228 5.93 -7.58 -5.26
N ALA A 229 5.58 -6.56 -6.00
CA ALA A 229 5.26 -5.24 -5.50
C ALA A 229 4.15 -4.60 -6.34
N ALA A 230 3.71 -3.41 -5.94
CA ALA A 230 2.83 -2.59 -6.75
C ALA A 230 3.38 -1.17 -6.82
N ILE A 231 3.26 -0.55 -7.99
CA ILE A 231 3.67 0.84 -8.23
C ILE A 231 2.41 1.70 -8.15
N ILE A 232 2.46 2.80 -7.41
CA ILE A 232 1.40 3.80 -7.40
C ILE A 232 1.73 4.81 -8.51
N THR A 233 1.00 4.72 -9.62
CA THR A 233 1.23 5.56 -10.80
C THR A 233 0.52 6.89 -10.71
N ASP A 234 -0.61 6.96 -9.98
CA ASP A 234 -1.31 8.22 -9.73
C ASP A 234 -2.02 8.20 -8.36
N PHE A 235 -2.20 9.39 -7.77
CA PHE A 235 -2.91 9.58 -6.51
C PHE A 235 -3.31 11.05 -6.31
N ASP A 236 -4.31 11.29 -5.47
CA ASP A 236 -4.76 12.63 -5.14
C ASP A 236 -3.64 13.49 -4.52
N GLY A 237 -3.27 14.57 -5.19
CA GLY A 237 -2.20 15.49 -4.77
C GLY A 237 -0.81 15.14 -5.30
N LYS A 238 -0.68 14.20 -6.27
CA LYS A 238 0.60 13.93 -6.95
C LYS A 238 1.12 15.20 -7.63
N GLY A 239 2.36 15.58 -7.34
CA GLY A 239 3.00 16.76 -7.89
C GLY A 239 2.56 18.10 -7.26
N GLU A 240 1.60 18.11 -6.33
CA GLU A 240 1.17 19.33 -5.65
C GLU A 240 2.13 19.70 -4.51
N VAL A 241 2.92 20.73 -4.70
CA VAL A 241 3.68 21.34 -3.61
C VAL A 241 2.77 22.33 -2.88
N LYS A 242 2.12 21.91 -1.81
CA LYS A 242 1.42 22.85 -0.92
C LYS A 242 2.45 23.79 -0.30
N LYS A 243 2.41 25.05 -0.73
CA LYS A 243 3.20 26.16 -0.16
C LYS A 243 2.73 26.49 1.26
#